data_6f14a4029a6d71f68b5b725793fc0005
#
_entry.id   6f14a4029a6d71f68b5b725793fc0005
#
_cell.length_a   1.000
_cell.length_b   1.000
_cell.length_c   1.000
_cell.angle_alpha   90.00
_cell.angle_beta   90.00
_cell.angle_gamma   90.00
#
_symmetry.space_group_name_H-M   'P 1'
#
loop_
_entity.id
_entity.type
_entity.pdbx_description
1 polymer ?
#
loop_
_entity_poly.entity_id
_entity_poly.type
_entity_poly.pdbx_seq_one_letter_code
_entity_poly.pdbx_strand_id
1 'polypeptide(L)'
;MQNNRIIQVEDKVPPRLLVPLSIQHMFAMFGASVLVPFIFHMNPAIVLFMNGIGTLLFILITKGKAPAYLGSSFAFIAPATIVIQNWGYQYALGGFVAVGACGCILALIIYKCGTDWISVVLPPAAMGPVVALIGLELAGSAASTACIVGDSVTVGTVVTFLVTLAVAVFGSVMFRGFFSTIPILIAIICGYIAGVITGVIDTQTIVDALHTSFISIPNFQTPKFDINAILIILPVILVIANEHIGHQLVTSKVVGRDLLKDPGLHRSLFADNFSTMISGFIGSVPTTTYGENIGVMAITKVYSVRVIGGAAVISIICSFVGPLAALIQTIPGPVIGGISFLLYGMIGTSGLRILVDNHVDYSKNRNMILTSVIFVTGLSGVTLSLGDVSLSGMTLAAIVAMIMSLVFHALDRAKLTNDA
;
A
#
# COMPACT_ATOMS: atom_id res chain seq x y z
N MET A 1 -32.54 -0.04 16.05
CA MET A 1 -31.95 1.21 16.60
C MET A 1 -30.45 0.96 16.77
N GLN A 2 -29.63 1.28 15.76
CA GLN A 2 -28.18 1.27 15.90
C GLN A 2 -27.80 2.49 16.72
N ASN A 3 -27.30 2.27 17.93
CA ASN A 3 -26.70 3.30 18.75
C ASN A 3 -25.52 3.91 17.95
N ASN A 4 -25.66 5.12 17.46
CA ASN A 4 -24.65 5.93 16.76
C ASN A 4 -23.52 6.37 17.73
N ARG A 5 -23.03 5.45 18.57
CA ARG A 5 -21.98 5.77 19.54
C ARG A 5 -20.63 5.69 18.84
N ILE A 6 -20.02 6.84 18.64
CA ILE A 6 -18.63 6.94 18.18
C ILE A 6 -17.73 6.34 19.26
N ILE A 7 -16.87 5.39 18.86
CA ILE A 7 -15.83 4.81 19.73
C ILE A 7 -14.52 5.53 19.40
N GLN A 8 -14.06 6.33 20.33
CA GLN A 8 -12.85 7.16 20.16
C GLN A 8 -11.56 6.32 20.29
N VAL A 9 -10.42 6.95 19.96
CA VAL A 9 -9.10 6.32 19.80
C VAL A 9 -8.67 5.53 21.05
N GLU A 10 -8.84 6.12 22.23
CA GLU A 10 -8.41 5.54 23.51
C GLU A 10 -9.51 4.70 24.19
N ASP A 11 -10.73 4.69 23.66
CA ASP A 11 -11.87 4.03 24.29
C ASP A 11 -11.66 2.53 24.46
N LYS A 12 -12.08 2.03 25.62
CA LYS A 12 -12.13 0.59 25.88
C LYS A 12 -13.34 0.00 25.17
N VAL A 13 -13.09 -1.03 24.37
CA VAL A 13 -14.13 -1.77 23.67
C VAL A 13 -14.42 -3.07 24.42
N PRO A 14 -15.69 -3.38 24.71
CA PRO A 14 -16.04 -4.66 25.35
C PRO A 14 -15.55 -5.84 24.51
N PRO A 15 -15.08 -6.95 25.12
CA PRO A 15 -14.54 -8.11 24.38
C PRO A 15 -15.50 -8.68 23.33
N ARG A 16 -16.81 -8.64 23.59
CA ARG A 16 -17.85 -9.09 22.65
C ARG A 16 -17.88 -8.30 21.34
N LEU A 17 -17.47 -7.03 21.34
CA LEU A 17 -17.36 -6.17 20.16
C LEU A 17 -15.92 -6.09 19.65
N LEU A 18 -14.94 -6.21 20.53
CA LEU A 18 -13.52 -6.11 20.19
C LEU A 18 -13.14 -7.15 19.13
N VAL A 19 -13.45 -8.43 19.37
CA VAL A 19 -13.05 -9.51 18.45
C VAL A 19 -13.69 -9.38 17.07
N PRO A 20 -15.02 -9.23 16.91
CA PRO A 20 -15.63 -9.07 15.58
C PRO A 20 -15.13 -7.84 14.84
N LEU A 21 -14.94 -6.69 15.52
CA LEU A 21 -14.43 -5.47 14.90
C LEU A 21 -12.96 -5.63 14.50
N SER A 22 -12.15 -6.31 15.31
CA SER A 22 -10.74 -6.60 14.96
C SER A 22 -10.64 -7.53 13.77
N ILE A 23 -11.47 -8.56 13.69
CA ILE A 23 -11.58 -9.44 12.53
C ILE A 23 -11.97 -8.65 11.28
N GLN A 24 -12.94 -7.73 11.41
CA GLN A 24 -13.36 -6.85 10.33
C GLN A 24 -12.20 -6.00 9.78
N HIS A 25 -11.43 -5.37 10.66
CA HIS A 25 -10.26 -4.58 10.26
C HIS A 25 -9.18 -5.43 9.60
N MET A 26 -8.91 -6.64 10.09
CA MET A 26 -7.94 -7.56 9.49
C MET A 26 -8.38 -7.99 8.08
N PHE A 27 -9.66 -8.35 7.91
CA PHE A 27 -10.17 -8.78 6.60
C PHE A 27 -10.31 -7.64 5.58
N ALA A 28 -10.52 -6.40 6.00
CA ALA A 28 -10.53 -5.26 5.10
C ALA A 28 -9.17 -5.07 4.40
N MET A 29 -8.07 -5.47 5.07
CA MET A 29 -6.70 -5.39 4.55
C MET A 29 -6.26 -6.66 3.80
N PHE A 30 -7.07 -7.71 3.82
CA PHE A 30 -6.66 -9.03 3.36
C PHE A 30 -6.27 -9.03 1.87
N GLY A 31 -7.06 -8.35 1.01
CA GLY A 31 -6.79 -8.30 -0.42
C GLY A 31 -5.41 -7.73 -0.75
N ALA A 32 -5.07 -6.60 -0.17
CA ALA A 32 -3.77 -5.97 -0.38
C ALA A 32 -2.62 -6.78 0.25
N SER A 33 -2.86 -7.43 1.40
CA SER A 33 -1.87 -8.29 2.06
C SER A 33 -1.57 -9.58 1.29
N VAL A 34 -2.47 -10.02 0.40
CA VAL A 34 -2.29 -11.18 -0.47
C VAL A 34 -1.61 -10.82 -1.77
N LEU A 35 -1.89 -9.62 -2.30
CA LEU A 35 -1.44 -9.19 -3.62
C LEU A 35 0.08 -9.05 -3.72
N VAL A 36 0.73 -8.36 -2.78
CA VAL A 36 2.18 -8.11 -2.85
C VAL A 36 3.00 -9.40 -2.73
N PRO A 37 2.73 -10.32 -1.77
CA PRO A 37 3.44 -11.60 -1.74
C PRO A 37 3.20 -12.45 -2.98
N PHE A 38 2.03 -12.37 -3.62
CA PHE A 38 1.79 -13.05 -4.89
C PHE A 38 2.71 -12.49 -5.99
N ILE A 39 2.82 -11.18 -6.14
CA ILE A 39 3.68 -10.53 -7.16
C ILE A 39 5.16 -10.90 -6.95
N PHE A 40 5.61 -10.98 -5.72
CA PHE A 40 7.00 -11.31 -5.39
C PHE A 40 7.26 -12.82 -5.23
N HIS A 41 6.25 -13.67 -5.51
CA HIS A 41 6.32 -15.12 -5.38
C HIS A 41 6.80 -15.59 -4.01
N MET A 42 6.29 -14.96 -2.94
CA MET A 42 6.70 -15.25 -1.58
C MET A 42 5.56 -15.79 -0.71
N ASN A 43 5.93 -16.41 0.42
CA ASN A 43 4.94 -16.93 1.35
C ASN A 43 4.19 -15.79 2.05
N PRO A 44 2.85 -15.72 1.96
CA PRO A 44 2.05 -14.65 2.58
C PRO A 44 2.09 -14.65 4.12
N ALA A 45 2.49 -15.75 4.76
CA ALA A 45 2.58 -15.84 6.21
C ALA A 45 3.52 -14.78 6.81
N ILE A 46 4.71 -14.56 6.20
CA ILE A 46 5.67 -13.56 6.70
C ILE A 46 5.10 -12.14 6.58
N VAL A 47 4.27 -11.89 5.57
CA VAL A 47 3.61 -10.61 5.35
C VAL A 47 2.55 -10.37 6.41
N LEU A 48 1.68 -11.36 6.69
CA LEU A 48 0.69 -11.28 7.76
C LEU A 48 1.34 -11.08 9.13
N PHE A 49 2.46 -11.77 9.39
CA PHE A 49 3.25 -11.59 10.60
C PHE A 49 3.73 -10.15 10.74
N MET A 50 4.34 -9.60 9.69
CA MET A 50 4.91 -8.26 9.75
C MET A 50 3.86 -7.16 9.75
N ASN A 51 2.73 -7.34 9.05
CA ASN A 51 1.61 -6.41 9.15
C ASN A 51 1.12 -6.28 10.60
N GLY A 52 1.04 -7.40 11.31
CA GLY A 52 0.68 -7.38 12.73
C GLY A 52 1.75 -6.73 13.62
N ILE A 53 3.01 -7.13 13.50
CA ILE A 53 4.12 -6.54 14.27
C ILE A 53 4.26 -5.06 13.96
N GLY A 54 4.25 -4.66 12.68
CA GLY A 54 4.36 -3.26 12.26
C GLY A 54 3.23 -2.39 12.82
N THR A 55 1.99 -2.91 12.81
CA THR A 55 0.83 -2.23 13.40
C THR A 55 1.00 -2.04 14.91
N LEU A 56 1.46 -3.06 15.65
CA LEU A 56 1.70 -2.93 17.09
C LEU A 56 2.83 -1.94 17.39
N LEU A 57 3.91 -1.95 16.60
CA LEU A 57 5.00 -0.96 16.71
C LEU A 57 4.49 0.46 16.42
N PHE A 58 3.65 0.62 15.40
CA PHE A 58 3.04 1.91 15.09
C PHE A 58 2.20 2.44 16.26
N ILE A 59 1.34 1.61 16.84
CA ILE A 59 0.54 1.97 18.02
C ILE A 59 1.44 2.36 19.20
N LEU A 60 2.51 1.61 19.44
CA LEU A 60 3.45 1.87 20.55
C LEU A 60 4.17 3.21 20.34
N ILE A 61 4.77 3.45 19.17
CA ILE A 61 5.55 4.65 18.87
C ILE A 61 4.68 5.90 18.85
N THR A 62 3.44 5.78 18.35
CA THR A 62 2.45 6.87 18.36
C THR A 62 1.73 7.02 19.70
N LYS A 63 2.16 6.27 20.73
CA LYS A 63 1.60 6.30 22.08
C LYS A 63 0.09 6.01 22.15
N GLY A 64 -0.41 5.18 21.23
CA GLY A 64 -1.83 4.84 21.15
C GLY A 64 -2.74 6.00 20.73
N LYS A 65 -2.21 7.07 20.14
CA LYS A 65 -2.97 8.25 19.76
C LYS A 65 -3.39 8.30 18.29
N ALA A 66 -2.71 7.57 17.42
CA ALA A 66 -3.01 7.51 16.00
C ALA A 66 -3.50 6.10 15.62
N PRO A 67 -4.76 5.95 15.19
CA PRO A 67 -5.28 4.67 14.75
C PRO A 67 -4.87 4.42 13.28
N ALA A 68 -4.01 3.45 13.05
CA ALA A 68 -3.67 2.98 11.72
C ALA A 68 -3.31 1.49 11.74
N TYR A 69 -3.74 0.76 10.73
CA TYR A 69 -3.28 -0.60 10.46
C TYR A 69 -2.24 -0.54 9.35
N LEU A 70 -1.11 -1.20 9.53
CA LEU A 70 -0.04 -1.27 8.55
C LEU A 70 -0.17 -2.54 7.71
N GLY A 71 0.04 -2.38 6.42
CA GLY A 71 0.06 -3.48 5.47
C GLY A 71 1.08 -3.26 4.37
N SER A 72 1.10 -4.12 3.36
CA SER A 72 2.11 -4.12 2.30
C SER A 72 2.08 -2.85 1.46
N SER A 73 3.20 -2.17 1.29
CA SER A 73 3.29 -0.96 0.48
C SER A 73 3.36 -1.28 -1.01
N PHE A 74 2.43 -0.74 -1.79
CA PHE A 74 2.42 -0.88 -3.25
C PHE A 74 3.47 -0.03 -3.96
N ALA A 75 3.90 1.07 -3.35
CA ALA A 75 4.92 1.96 -3.92
C ALA A 75 6.25 1.25 -4.20
N PHE A 76 6.53 0.15 -3.52
CA PHE A 76 7.75 -0.63 -3.72
C PHE A 76 7.65 -1.67 -4.85
N ILE A 77 6.45 -1.97 -5.37
CA ILE A 77 6.28 -3.10 -6.30
C ILE A 77 7.16 -2.92 -7.55
N ALA A 78 7.04 -1.79 -8.23
CA ALA A 78 7.78 -1.56 -9.48
C ALA A 78 9.31 -1.60 -9.27
N PRO A 79 9.92 -0.79 -8.39
CA PRO A 79 11.37 -0.79 -8.19
C PRO A 79 11.88 -2.10 -7.57
N ALA A 80 11.13 -2.72 -6.67
CA ALA A 80 11.52 -4.02 -6.10
C ALA A 80 11.49 -5.13 -7.16
N THR A 81 10.52 -5.13 -8.08
CA THR A 81 10.47 -6.11 -9.18
C THR A 81 11.73 -6.03 -10.04
N ILE A 82 12.21 -4.82 -10.36
CA ILE A 82 13.47 -4.63 -11.10
C ILE A 82 14.65 -5.26 -10.34
N VAL A 83 14.74 -5.00 -9.04
CA VAL A 83 15.82 -5.55 -8.20
C VAL A 83 15.70 -7.06 -8.07
N ILE A 84 14.49 -7.60 -7.87
CA ILE A 84 14.25 -9.04 -7.73
C ILE A 84 14.66 -9.78 -9.01
N GLN A 85 14.34 -9.24 -10.18
CA GLN A 85 14.66 -9.84 -11.47
C GLN A 85 16.17 -9.86 -11.75
N ASN A 86 16.91 -8.85 -11.33
CA ASN A 86 18.34 -8.71 -11.64
C ASN A 86 19.26 -9.31 -10.56
N TRP A 87 18.89 -9.24 -9.28
CA TRP A 87 19.75 -9.66 -8.15
C TRP A 87 19.08 -10.65 -7.21
N GLY A 88 17.76 -10.76 -7.24
CA GLY A 88 16.97 -11.64 -6.36
C GLY A 88 16.38 -10.91 -5.14
N TYR A 89 15.44 -11.60 -4.47
CA TYR A 89 14.62 -11.02 -3.41
C TYR A 89 15.43 -10.53 -2.19
N GLN A 90 16.51 -11.22 -1.83
CA GLN A 90 17.35 -10.82 -0.68
C GLN A 90 17.99 -9.43 -0.85
N TYR A 91 18.29 -9.03 -2.08
CA TYR A 91 18.82 -7.69 -2.37
C TYR A 91 17.71 -6.63 -2.34
N ALA A 92 16.48 -6.97 -2.70
CA ALA A 92 15.33 -6.08 -2.49
C ALA A 92 15.10 -5.84 -0.99
N LEU A 93 15.27 -6.86 -0.14
CA LEU A 93 15.22 -6.70 1.32
C LEU A 93 16.25 -5.68 1.82
N GLY A 94 17.48 -5.70 1.29
CA GLY A 94 18.51 -4.71 1.61
C GLY A 94 18.08 -3.29 1.22
N GLY A 95 17.43 -3.14 0.07
CA GLY A 95 16.82 -1.88 -0.36
C GLY A 95 15.70 -1.41 0.59
N PHE A 96 14.85 -2.32 1.07
CA PHE A 96 13.78 -2.01 2.02
C PHE A 96 14.34 -1.54 3.37
N VAL A 97 15.40 -2.18 3.86
CA VAL A 97 16.11 -1.74 5.07
C VAL A 97 16.67 -0.33 4.88
N ALA A 98 17.33 -0.06 3.75
CA ALA A 98 17.91 1.24 3.45
C ALA A 98 16.84 2.34 3.37
N VAL A 99 15.74 2.11 2.65
CA VAL A 99 14.63 3.08 2.57
C VAL A 99 14.01 3.32 3.93
N GLY A 100 13.74 2.25 4.70
CA GLY A 100 13.21 2.38 6.06
C GLY A 100 14.11 3.18 6.99
N ALA A 101 15.43 2.94 6.94
CA ALA A 101 16.40 3.71 7.71
C ALA A 101 16.44 5.20 7.30
N CYS A 102 16.47 5.48 5.99
CA CYS A 102 16.39 6.85 5.47
C CYS A 102 15.07 7.54 5.84
N GLY A 103 13.95 6.79 5.83
CA GLY A 103 12.65 7.31 6.27
C GLY A 103 12.61 7.63 7.76
N CYS A 104 13.28 6.86 8.61
CA CYS A 104 13.46 7.19 10.02
C CYS A 104 14.28 8.49 10.18
N ILE A 105 15.34 8.68 9.39
CA ILE A 105 16.12 9.92 9.37
C ILE A 105 15.26 11.10 8.90
N LEU A 106 14.46 10.92 7.85
CA LEU A 106 13.51 11.92 7.35
C LEU A 106 12.51 12.34 8.45
N ALA A 107 11.97 11.39 9.20
CA ALA A 107 11.09 11.67 10.33
C ALA A 107 11.79 12.51 11.43
N LEU A 108 13.07 12.28 11.69
CA LEU A 108 13.88 13.09 12.62
C LEU A 108 14.14 14.50 12.06
N ILE A 109 14.35 14.64 10.75
CA ILE A 109 14.46 15.96 10.09
C ILE A 109 13.15 16.73 10.26
N ILE A 110 12.01 16.09 9.99
CA ILE A 110 10.68 16.70 10.18
C ILE A 110 10.47 17.14 11.64
N TYR A 111 10.94 16.34 12.60
CA TYR A 111 10.86 16.71 14.02
C TYR A 111 11.58 18.02 14.33
N LYS A 112 12.75 18.26 13.69
CA LYS A 112 13.57 19.45 13.93
C LYS A 112 13.20 20.65 13.07
N CYS A 113 12.88 20.41 11.79
CA CYS A 113 12.71 21.44 10.77
C CYS A 113 11.25 21.72 10.41
N GLY A 114 10.30 20.95 10.95
CA GLY A 114 8.89 21.07 10.56
C GLY A 114 8.60 20.45 9.19
N THR A 115 7.42 20.79 8.63
CA THR A 115 6.87 20.19 7.40
C THR A 115 6.86 21.14 6.21
N ASP A 116 7.10 22.44 6.40
CA ASP A 116 6.88 23.48 5.38
C ASP A 116 7.74 23.29 4.12
N TRP A 117 8.95 22.76 4.29
CA TRP A 117 9.86 22.49 3.19
C TRP A 117 9.35 21.36 2.27
N ILE A 118 8.50 20.46 2.76
CA ILE A 118 7.92 19.36 1.97
C ILE A 118 7.03 19.93 0.87
N SER A 119 6.24 20.95 1.17
CA SER A 119 5.38 21.62 0.18
C SER A 119 6.15 22.35 -0.92
N VAL A 120 7.42 22.68 -0.67
CA VAL A 120 8.34 23.24 -1.67
C VAL A 120 8.93 22.16 -2.56
N VAL A 121 9.38 21.05 -1.97
CA VAL A 121 10.03 19.95 -2.70
C VAL A 121 9.00 19.15 -3.50
N LEU A 122 7.82 18.92 -2.92
CA LEU A 122 6.71 18.17 -3.54
C LEU A 122 5.38 18.89 -3.28
N PRO A 123 5.09 19.96 -4.03
CA PRO A 123 3.79 20.61 -3.97
C PRO A 123 2.68 19.65 -4.42
N PRO A 124 1.40 19.90 -4.04
CA PRO A 124 0.28 19.02 -4.41
C PRO A 124 0.18 18.71 -5.90
N ALA A 125 0.52 19.68 -6.77
CA ALA A 125 0.58 19.49 -8.23
C ALA A 125 1.64 18.48 -8.70
N ALA A 126 2.65 18.20 -7.88
CA ALA A 126 3.65 17.15 -8.11
C ALA A 126 3.29 15.86 -7.37
N MET A 127 2.84 15.97 -6.12
CA MET A 127 2.51 14.85 -5.25
C MET A 127 1.38 13.99 -5.81
N GLY A 128 0.29 14.63 -6.27
CA GLY A 128 -0.87 13.93 -6.82
C GLY A 128 -0.51 12.98 -7.98
N PRO A 129 0.17 13.47 -9.03
CA PRO A 129 0.61 12.62 -10.14
C PRO A 129 1.55 11.49 -9.72
N VAL A 130 2.51 11.75 -8.83
CA VAL A 130 3.45 10.72 -8.35
C VAL A 130 2.70 9.61 -7.62
N VAL A 131 1.75 9.95 -6.75
CA VAL A 131 0.90 8.94 -6.07
C VAL A 131 0.00 8.20 -7.08
N ALA A 132 -0.56 8.91 -8.07
CA ALA A 132 -1.38 8.28 -9.10
C ALA A 132 -0.60 7.24 -9.92
N LEU A 133 0.67 7.52 -10.20
CA LEU A 133 1.55 6.61 -10.94
C LEU A 133 1.80 5.28 -10.21
N ILE A 134 1.71 5.22 -8.87
CA ILE A 134 1.83 3.96 -8.13
C ILE A 134 0.83 2.91 -8.68
N GLY A 135 -0.42 3.33 -8.89
CA GLY A 135 -1.43 2.43 -9.41
C GLY A 135 -1.39 2.28 -10.93
N LEU A 136 -1.21 3.38 -11.66
CA LEU A 136 -1.29 3.38 -13.13
C LEU A 136 -0.14 2.62 -13.80
N GLU A 137 1.07 2.69 -13.25
CA GLU A 137 2.22 1.95 -13.76
C GLU A 137 2.02 0.42 -13.68
N LEU A 138 1.28 -0.03 -12.66
CA LEU A 138 1.00 -1.45 -12.44
C LEU A 138 -0.17 -1.99 -13.28
N ALA A 139 -0.86 -1.16 -14.07
CA ALA A 139 -2.04 -1.58 -14.84
C ALA A 139 -1.72 -2.71 -15.85
N GLY A 140 -0.59 -2.62 -16.55
CA GLY A 140 -0.13 -3.68 -17.46
C GLY A 140 0.18 -4.99 -16.73
N SER A 141 0.80 -4.91 -15.55
CA SER A 141 1.08 -6.07 -14.70
C SER A 141 -0.23 -6.74 -14.22
N ALA A 142 -1.24 -5.94 -13.86
CA ALA A 142 -2.55 -6.47 -13.50
C ALA A 142 -3.20 -7.27 -14.65
N ALA A 143 -3.13 -6.76 -15.89
CA ALA A 143 -3.68 -7.43 -17.06
C ALA A 143 -2.95 -8.75 -17.35
N SER A 144 -1.62 -8.77 -17.24
CA SER A 144 -0.81 -9.99 -17.41
C SER A 144 -1.11 -11.00 -16.30
N THR A 145 -1.16 -10.57 -15.05
CA THR A 145 -1.51 -11.42 -13.90
C THR A 145 -2.91 -12.01 -14.03
N ALA A 146 -3.86 -11.23 -14.57
CA ALA A 146 -5.22 -11.68 -14.83
C ALA A 146 -5.33 -12.75 -15.93
N CYS A 147 -4.26 -13.03 -16.66
CA CYS A 147 -4.26 -13.93 -17.84
C CYS A 147 -5.32 -13.52 -18.87
N ILE A 148 -5.50 -12.21 -19.10
CA ILE A 148 -6.43 -11.64 -20.10
C ILE A 148 -5.70 -11.03 -21.29
N VAL A 149 -4.36 -11.11 -21.30
CA VAL A 149 -3.47 -10.69 -22.39
C VAL A 149 -2.43 -11.80 -22.65
N GLY A 150 -1.97 -11.90 -23.90
CA GLY A 150 -0.97 -12.89 -24.30
C GLY A 150 -1.56 -14.31 -24.52
N ASP A 151 -0.69 -15.31 -24.53
CA ASP A 151 -1.05 -16.69 -24.89
C ASP A 151 -1.76 -17.49 -23.80
N SER A 152 -1.82 -16.95 -22.57
CA SER A 152 -2.47 -17.59 -21.42
C SER A 152 -3.97 -17.36 -21.34
N VAL A 153 -4.55 -16.64 -22.31
CA VAL A 153 -5.98 -16.31 -22.33
C VAL A 153 -6.81 -17.54 -22.66
N THR A 154 -7.69 -17.90 -21.75
CA THR A 154 -8.70 -18.96 -21.92
C THR A 154 -10.07 -18.45 -21.49
N VAL A 155 -11.14 -19.15 -21.90
CA VAL A 155 -12.49 -18.81 -21.42
C VAL A 155 -12.56 -18.88 -19.90
N GLY A 156 -11.91 -19.87 -19.30
CA GLY A 156 -11.85 -20.04 -17.84
C GLY A 156 -11.19 -18.88 -17.13
N THR A 157 -10.03 -18.40 -17.64
CA THR A 157 -9.31 -17.27 -17.04
C THR A 157 -10.10 -15.98 -17.16
N VAL A 158 -10.72 -15.72 -18.32
CA VAL A 158 -11.56 -14.53 -18.54
C VAL A 158 -12.81 -14.53 -17.65
N VAL A 159 -13.51 -15.66 -17.55
CA VAL A 159 -14.70 -15.76 -16.65
C VAL A 159 -14.31 -15.56 -15.20
N THR A 160 -13.24 -16.20 -14.73
CA THR A 160 -12.74 -16.05 -13.36
C THR A 160 -12.37 -14.61 -13.04
N PHE A 161 -11.65 -13.94 -13.95
CA PHE A 161 -11.31 -12.53 -13.85
C PHE A 161 -12.56 -11.63 -13.77
N LEU A 162 -13.50 -11.81 -14.73
CA LEU A 162 -14.71 -10.98 -14.78
C LEU A 162 -15.61 -11.15 -13.57
N VAL A 163 -15.78 -12.38 -13.06
CA VAL A 163 -16.53 -12.63 -11.81
C VAL A 163 -15.85 -11.92 -10.64
N THR A 164 -14.54 -12.06 -10.51
CA THR A 164 -13.80 -11.41 -9.42
C THR A 164 -13.92 -9.89 -9.49
N LEU A 165 -13.66 -9.31 -10.65
CA LEU A 165 -13.75 -7.85 -10.86
C LEU A 165 -15.17 -7.34 -10.64
N ALA A 166 -16.18 -8.03 -11.18
CA ALA A 166 -17.57 -7.64 -11.01
C ALA A 166 -18.00 -7.64 -9.53
N VAL A 167 -17.66 -8.70 -8.78
CA VAL A 167 -17.96 -8.76 -7.35
C VAL A 167 -17.20 -7.68 -6.57
N ALA A 168 -15.94 -7.41 -6.91
CA ALA A 168 -15.16 -6.35 -6.28
C ALA A 168 -15.79 -4.97 -6.52
N VAL A 169 -16.13 -4.64 -7.77
CA VAL A 169 -16.70 -3.34 -8.17
C VAL A 169 -18.12 -3.17 -7.61
N PHE A 170 -19.01 -4.09 -7.92
CA PHE A 170 -20.41 -3.98 -7.47
C PHE A 170 -20.52 -4.15 -5.95
N GLY A 171 -19.72 -5.04 -5.35
CA GLY A 171 -19.67 -5.21 -3.91
C GLY A 171 -19.23 -3.94 -3.18
N SER A 172 -18.25 -3.21 -3.70
CA SER A 172 -17.79 -1.94 -3.13
C SER A 172 -18.87 -0.85 -3.14
N VAL A 173 -19.84 -0.92 -4.07
CA VAL A 173 -20.91 0.07 -4.22
C VAL A 173 -22.22 -0.38 -3.55
N MET A 174 -22.55 -1.67 -3.64
CA MET A 174 -23.88 -2.20 -3.27
C MET A 174 -23.93 -2.79 -1.85
N PHE A 175 -22.82 -3.30 -1.33
CA PHE A 175 -22.82 -3.94 -0.02
C PHE A 175 -23.04 -2.92 1.10
N ARG A 176 -23.74 -3.35 2.16
CA ARG A 176 -24.11 -2.53 3.31
C ARG A 176 -23.68 -3.19 4.61
N GLY A 177 -23.53 -2.38 5.66
CA GLY A 177 -23.15 -2.86 6.99
C GLY A 177 -21.78 -3.52 7.01
N PHE A 178 -21.67 -4.69 7.62
CA PHE A 178 -20.39 -5.42 7.72
C PHE A 178 -19.79 -5.76 6.34
N PHE A 179 -20.60 -6.18 5.38
CA PHE A 179 -20.11 -6.57 4.04
C PHE A 179 -19.51 -5.43 3.24
N SER A 180 -19.93 -4.18 3.49
CA SER A 180 -19.35 -3.00 2.81
C SER A 180 -17.88 -2.74 3.19
N THR A 181 -17.37 -3.38 4.22
CA THR A 181 -15.99 -3.23 4.68
C THR A 181 -15.05 -4.32 4.18
N ILE A 182 -15.61 -5.40 3.58
CA ILE A 182 -14.83 -6.56 3.10
C ILE A 182 -15.16 -6.97 1.65
N PRO A 183 -15.46 -6.03 0.72
CA PRO A 183 -15.90 -6.38 -0.64
C PRO A 183 -14.82 -7.14 -1.40
N ILE A 184 -13.55 -6.80 -1.21
CA ILE A 184 -12.41 -7.44 -1.88
C ILE A 184 -12.25 -8.90 -1.41
N LEU A 185 -12.42 -9.18 -0.12
CA LEU A 185 -12.38 -10.55 0.39
C LEU A 185 -13.51 -11.40 -0.24
N ILE A 186 -14.71 -10.85 -0.34
CA ILE A 186 -15.85 -11.53 -0.97
C ILE A 186 -15.54 -11.78 -2.45
N ALA A 187 -14.95 -10.81 -3.14
CA ALA A 187 -14.54 -10.95 -4.54
C ALA A 187 -13.49 -12.05 -4.72
N ILE A 188 -12.51 -12.16 -3.82
CA ILE A 188 -11.53 -13.25 -3.83
C ILE A 188 -12.23 -14.60 -3.69
N ILE A 189 -13.14 -14.74 -2.72
CA ILE A 189 -13.88 -15.99 -2.48
C ILE A 189 -14.72 -16.37 -3.71
N CYS A 190 -15.50 -15.42 -4.26
CA CYS A 190 -16.33 -15.67 -5.44
C CYS A 190 -15.48 -16.00 -6.68
N GLY A 191 -14.38 -15.28 -6.88
CA GLY A 191 -13.44 -15.54 -7.96
C GLY A 191 -12.76 -16.89 -7.80
N TYR A 192 -12.39 -17.28 -6.58
CA TYR A 192 -11.81 -18.59 -6.29
C TYR A 192 -12.79 -19.72 -6.62
N ILE A 193 -14.05 -19.59 -6.22
CA ILE A 193 -15.12 -20.53 -6.57
C ILE A 193 -15.30 -20.59 -8.10
N ALA A 194 -15.32 -19.45 -8.78
CA ALA A 194 -15.38 -19.40 -10.23
C ALA A 194 -14.18 -20.12 -10.88
N GLY A 195 -12.96 -19.93 -10.33
CA GLY A 195 -11.76 -20.59 -10.76
C GLY A 195 -11.81 -22.12 -10.64
N VAL A 196 -12.43 -22.64 -9.57
CA VAL A 196 -12.70 -24.08 -9.42
C VAL A 196 -13.70 -24.57 -10.46
N ILE A 197 -14.81 -23.84 -10.66
CA ILE A 197 -15.87 -24.24 -11.62
C ILE A 197 -15.36 -24.21 -13.06
N THR A 198 -14.50 -23.27 -13.40
CA THR A 198 -13.95 -23.11 -14.75
C THR A 198 -12.72 -23.98 -15.02
N GLY A 199 -12.24 -24.71 -14.01
CA GLY A 199 -11.05 -25.57 -14.12
C GLY A 199 -9.73 -24.82 -14.14
N VAL A 200 -9.71 -23.53 -13.78
CA VAL A 200 -8.47 -22.74 -13.60
C VAL A 200 -7.70 -23.18 -12.36
N ILE A 201 -8.41 -23.68 -11.35
CA ILE A 201 -7.84 -24.23 -10.13
C ILE A 201 -8.08 -25.75 -10.13
N ASP A 202 -6.99 -26.51 -9.97
CA ASP A 202 -7.10 -27.93 -9.70
C ASP A 202 -7.52 -28.16 -8.25
N THR A 203 -8.59 -28.96 -8.06
CA THR A 203 -9.10 -29.31 -6.74
C THR A 203 -8.10 -30.05 -5.88
N GLN A 204 -7.17 -30.81 -6.50
CA GLN A 204 -6.10 -31.51 -5.77
C GLN A 204 -5.18 -30.49 -5.06
N THR A 205 -4.86 -29.37 -5.70
CA THR A 205 -4.06 -28.31 -5.09
C THR A 205 -4.70 -27.75 -3.80
N ILE A 206 -6.05 -27.67 -3.77
CA ILE A 206 -6.79 -27.25 -2.57
C ILE A 206 -6.67 -28.30 -1.46
N VAL A 207 -6.83 -29.56 -1.82
CA VAL A 207 -6.71 -30.68 -0.87
C VAL A 207 -5.31 -30.71 -0.26
N ASP A 208 -4.27 -30.57 -1.09
CA ASP A 208 -2.88 -30.56 -0.63
C ASP A 208 -2.61 -29.37 0.31
N ALA A 209 -3.16 -28.19 0.00
CA ALA A 209 -3.04 -26.99 0.85
C ALA A 209 -3.70 -27.20 2.22
N LEU A 210 -4.84 -27.91 2.29
CA LEU A 210 -5.54 -28.21 3.55
C LEU A 210 -4.82 -29.28 4.37
N HIS A 211 -4.02 -30.15 3.75
CA HIS A 211 -3.25 -31.19 4.45
C HIS A 211 -1.89 -30.71 4.95
N THR A 212 -1.54 -29.42 4.76
CA THR A 212 -0.31 -28.85 5.35
C THR A 212 -0.40 -28.85 6.89
N SER A 213 0.77 -28.86 7.55
CA SER A 213 0.81 -28.78 9.03
C SER A 213 0.02 -27.58 9.54
N PHE A 214 -0.84 -27.79 10.55
CA PHE A 214 -1.69 -26.74 11.10
C PHE A 214 -0.86 -25.55 11.63
N ILE A 215 0.27 -25.85 12.28
CA ILE A 215 1.23 -24.83 12.73
C ILE A 215 2.40 -24.81 11.77
N SER A 216 2.65 -23.64 11.16
CA SER A 216 3.76 -23.40 10.26
C SER A 216 4.48 -22.11 10.67
N ILE A 217 5.81 -22.15 10.71
CA ILE A 217 6.60 -20.95 11.00
C ILE A 217 6.75 -20.16 9.70
N PRO A 218 6.50 -18.83 9.70
CA PRO A 218 6.76 -17.98 8.55
C PRO A 218 8.20 -18.10 8.06
N ASN A 219 8.41 -18.05 6.74
CA ASN A 219 9.74 -18.17 6.16
C ASN A 219 10.53 -16.87 6.32
N PHE A 220 11.38 -16.80 7.34
CA PHE A 220 12.25 -15.66 7.58
C PHE A 220 13.46 -15.69 6.65
N GLN A 221 13.79 -14.54 6.06
CA GLN A 221 14.96 -14.37 5.19
C GLN A 221 15.78 -13.16 5.64
N THR A 222 17.09 -13.24 5.45
CA THR A 222 17.99 -12.14 5.77
C THR A 222 18.32 -11.30 4.54
N PRO A 223 18.45 -9.96 4.69
CA PRO A 223 18.80 -9.07 3.59
C PRO A 223 20.25 -9.27 3.13
N LYS A 224 20.47 -9.03 1.83
CA LYS A 224 21.79 -8.77 1.24
C LYS A 224 21.83 -7.33 0.77
N PHE A 225 22.99 -6.70 0.89
CA PHE A 225 23.15 -5.29 0.56
C PHE A 225 23.98 -5.15 -0.71
N ASP A 226 23.42 -4.42 -1.68
CA ASP A 226 24.10 -3.99 -2.89
C ASP A 226 23.72 -2.53 -3.16
N ILE A 227 24.69 -1.71 -3.49
CA ILE A 227 24.50 -0.27 -3.64
C ILE A 227 23.57 0.06 -4.81
N ASN A 228 23.65 -0.69 -5.92
CA ASN A 228 22.82 -0.45 -7.10
C ASN A 228 21.37 -0.81 -6.80
N ALA A 229 21.13 -1.97 -6.15
CA ALA A 229 19.81 -2.38 -5.70
C ALA A 229 19.18 -1.35 -4.74
N ILE A 230 19.97 -0.81 -3.81
CA ILE A 230 19.54 0.24 -2.88
C ILE A 230 19.16 1.51 -3.65
N LEU A 231 20.01 1.98 -4.57
CA LEU A 231 19.78 3.21 -5.33
C LEU A 231 18.54 3.15 -6.24
N ILE A 232 18.17 1.96 -6.73
CA ILE A 232 16.94 1.76 -7.50
C ILE A 232 15.69 1.94 -6.62
N ILE A 233 15.72 1.45 -5.37
CA ILE A 233 14.55 1.48 -4.47
C ILE A 233 14.51 2.80 -3.67
N LEU A 234 15.64 3.43 -3.38
CA LEU A 234 15.74 4.57 -2.47
C LEU A 234 14.81 5.75 -2.79
N PRO A 235 14.57 6.15 -4.05
CA PRO A 235 13.67 7.27 -4.36
C PRO A 235 12.23 7.06 -3.90
N VAL A 236 11.80 5.82 -3.63
CA VAL A 236 10.46 5.50 -3.10
C VAL A 236 10.20 6.18 -1.76
N ILE A 237 11.25 6.52 -0.99
CA ILE A 237 11.11 7.23 0.30
C ILE A 237 10.24 8.48 0.21
N LEU A 238 10.33 9.20 -0.90
CA LEU A 238 9.57 10.43 -1.10
C LEU A 238 8.10 10.15 -1.36
N VAL A 239 7.83 9.06 -2.08
CA VAL A 239 6.48 8.63 -2.38
C VAL A 239 5.77 8.17 -1.11
N ILE A 240 6.41 7.31 -0.32
CA ILE A 240 5.83 6.81 0.93
C ILE A 240 5.68 7.90 1.98
N ALA A 241 6.61 8.87 2.04
CA ALA A 241 6.46 10.00 2.94
C ALA A 241 5.20 10.82 2.61
N ASN A 242 4.94 11.07 1.33
CA ASN A 242 3.75 11.78 0.88
C ASN A 242 2.46 10.98 1.09
N GLU A 243 2.49 9.69 0.76
CA GLU A 243 1.37 8.77 1.01
C GLU A 243 1.01 8.76 2.50
N HIS A 244 2.02 8.64 3.37
CA HIS A 244 1.83 8.65 4.81
C HIS A 244 1.23 9.98 5.32
N ILE A 245 1.73 11.13 4.84
CA ILE A 245 1.18 12.45 5.19
C ILE A 245 -0.28 12.53 4.76
N GLY A 246 -0.59 12.10 3.54
CA GLY A 246 -1.96 12.04 3.03
C GLY A 246 -2.89 11.20 3.91
N HIS A 247 -2.46 9.99 4.28
CA HIS A 247 -3.21 9.12 5.16
C HIS A 247 -3.42 9.73 6.55
N GLN A 248 -2.40 10.37 7.13
CA GLN A 248 -2.53 11.03 8.44
C GLN A 248 -3.50 12.22 8.40
N LEU A 249 -3.50 13.00 7.31
CA LEU A 249 -4.46 14.09 7.11
C LEU A 249 -5.90 13.58 7.01
N VAL A 250 -6.14 12.52 6.22
CA VAL A 250 -7.47 11.92 6.09
C VAL A 250 -7.91 11.29 7.41
N THR A 251 -7.01 10.57 8.09
CA THR A 251 -7.30 9.98 9.41
C THR A 251 -7.65 11.06 10.43
N SER A 252 -6.91 12.18 10.44
CA SER A 252 -7.20 13.35 11.31
C SER A 252 -8.62 13.87 11.10
N LYS A 253 -9.05 14.00 9.83
CA LYS A 253 -10.42 14.45 9.50
C LYS A 253 -11.47 13.42 9.97
N VAL A 254 -11.22 12.12 9.80
CA VAL A 254 -12.15 11.03 10.19
C VAL A 254 -12.31 10.96 11.71
N VAL A 255 -11.19 11.05 12.43
CA VAL A 255 -11.14 10.94 13.89
C VAL A 255 -11.55 12.24 14.58
N GLY A 256 -11.48 13.37 13.87
CA GLY A 256 -11.77 14.71 14.40
C GLY A 256 -10.66 15.24 15.31
N ARG A 257 -9.39 14.85 15.07
CA ARG A 257 -8.21 15.30 15.83
C ARG A 257 -7.05 15.59 14.90
N ASP A 258 -6.20 16.54 15.24
CA ASP A 258 -4.99 16.87 14.50
C ASP A 258 -3.84 15.91 14.87
N LEU A 259 -3.76 14.79 14.14
CA LEU A 259 -2.73 13.75 14.34
C LEU A 259 -1.35 14.17 13.86
N LEU A 260 -1.26 15.21 13.02
CA LEU A 260 0.04 15.74 12.59
C LEU A 260 0.71 16.52 13.73
N LYS A 261 -0.10 17.08 14.65
CA LYS A 261 0.39 17.81 15.82
C LYS A 261 0.56 16.88 17.03
N ASP A 262 -0.41 16.02 17.32
CA ASP A 262 -0.39 15.05 18.43
C ASP A 262 -0.96 13.70 17.98
N PRO A 263 -0.16 12.65 17.91
CA PRO A 263 1.18 12.41 18.44
C PRO A 263 2.33 13.07 17.67
N GLY A 264 2.04 13.70 16.54
CA GLY A 264 3.00 14.38 15.68
C GLY A 264 3.39 13.53 14.46
N LEU A 265 3.46 14.18 13.29
CA LEU A 265 3.82 13.52 12.03
C LEU A 265 5.16 12.78 12.10
N HIS A 266 6.15 13.35 12.80
CA HIS A 266 7.46 12.73 12.98
C HIS A 266 7.38 11.35 13.65
N ARG A 267 6.46 11.14 14.60
CA ARG A 267 6.29 9.84 15.27
C ARG A 267 5.61 8.82 14.37
N SER A 268 4.54 9.22 13.69
CA SER A 268 3.81 8.32 12.81
C SER A 268 4.65 7.93 11.60
N LEU A 269 5.39 8.88 10.99
CA LEU A 269 6.30 8.61 9.88
C LEU A 269 7.49 7.75 10.32
N PHE A 270 8.05 8.01 11.52
CA PHE A 270 9.10 7.17 12.08
C PHE A 270 8.60 5.73 12.28
N ALA A 271 7.42 5.55 12.83
CA ALA A 271 6.85 4.22 13.10
C ALA A 271 6.62 3.43 11.81
N ASP A 272 6.11 4.08 10.77
CA ASP A 272 5.87 3.51 9.46
C ASP A 272 7.17 3.02 8.80
N ASN A 273 8.19 3.89 8.77
CA ASN A 273 9.48 3.57 8.17
C ASN A 273 10.30 2.58 9.02
N PHE A 274 10.19 2.64 10.34
CA PHE A 274 10.82 1.67 11.24
C PHE A 274 10.23 0.27 11.05
N SER A 275 8.92 0.17 10.85
CA SER A 275 8.27 -1.08 10.49
C SER A 275 8.78 -1.62 9.14
N THR A 276 8.91 -0.75 8.12
CA THR A 276 9.51 -1.11 6.82
C THR A 276 10.94 -1.60 6.96
N MET A 277 11.77 -0.94 7.79
CA MET A 277 13.14 -1.37 8.05
C MET A 277 13.19 -2.76 8.69
N ILE A 278 12.36 -3.03 9.71
CA ILE A 278 12.27 -4.35 10.35
C ILE A 278 11.78 -5.39 9.34
N SER A 279 10.79 -5.06 8.49
CA SER A 279 10.30 -5.95 7.43
C SER A 279 11.43 -6.44 6.54
N GLY A 280 12.32 -5.55 6.11
CA GLY A 280 13.49 -5.91 5.31
C GLY A 280 14.46 -6.83 6.06
N PHE A 281 14.66 -6.65 7.37
CA PHE A 281 15.55 -7.52 8.15
C PHE A 281 15.02 -8.94 8.35
N ILE A 282 13.72 -9.12 8.39
CA ILE A 282 13.10 -10.44 8.65
C ILE A 282 12.59 -11.15 7.40
N GLY A 283 12.73 -10.54 6.23
CA GLY A 283 12.36 -11.17 4.96
C GLY A 283 10.92 -10.89 4.49
N SER A 284 10.26 -9.85 5.04
CA SER A 284 8.93 -9.42 4.63
C SER A 284 8.98 -8.25 3.64
N VAL A 285 7.81 -7.88 3.14
CA VAL A 285 7.64 -6.72 2.26
C VAL A 285 7.59 -5.42 3.08
N PRO A 286 7.90 -4.25 2.47
CA PRO A 286 7.73 -2.96 3.11
C PRO A 286 6.30 -2.74 3.56
N THR A 287 6.13 -2.08 4.70
CA THR A 287 4.81 -1.76 5.24
C THR A 287 4.50 -0.28 5.12
N THR A 288 3.22 0.06 5.04
CA THR A 288 2.70 1.43 5.09
C THR A 288 1.32 1.47 5.73
N THR A 289 0.87 2.66 6.12
CA THR A 289 -0.50 2.86 6.61
C THR A 289 -1.52 2.71 5.48
N TYR A 290 -2.69 2.10 5.75
CA TYR A 290 -3.68 1.77 4.73
C TYR A 290 -4.88 2.71 4.70
N GLY A 291 -5.20 3.18 3.48
CA GLY A 291 -6.39 3.98 3.20
C GLY A 291 -7.69 3.22 3.40
N GLU A 292 -7.73 1.92 3.06
CA GLU A 292 -8.89 1.05 3.25
C GLU A 292 -9.29 0.96 4.73
N ASN A 293 -8.30 0.88 5.62
CA ASN A 293 -8.55 0.87 7.06
C ASN A 293 -9.17 2.21 7.53
N ILE A 294 -8.73 3.33 6.95
CA ILE A 294 -9.35 4.64 7.20
C ILE A 294 -10.82 4.63 6.75
N GLY A 295 -11.10 4.01 5.61
CA GLY A 295 -12.46 3.80 5.10
C GLY A 295 -13.34 3.01 6.06
N VAL A 296 -12.82 1.89 6.61
CA VAL A 296 -13.53 1.11 7.64
C VAL A 296 -13.84 1.96 8.87
N MET A 297 -12.87 2.72 9.38
CA MET A 297 -13.09 3.64 10.50
C MET A 297 -14.15 4.70 10.19
N ALA A 298 -14.14 5.26 8.99
CA ALA A 298 -15.12 6.26 8.57
C ALA A 298 -16.57 5.71 8.54
N ILE A 299 -16.73 4.46 8.09
CA ILE A 299 -18.03 3.79 7.99
C ILE A 299 -18.52 3.33 9.37
N THR A 300 -17.66 2.67 10.14
CA THR A 300 -18.02 2.05 11.40
C THR A 300 -18.10 3.03 12.56
N LYS A 301 -17.45 4.20 12.45
CA LYS A 301 -17.26 5.17 13.54
C LYS A 301 -16.51 4.60 14.74
N VAL A 302 -15.67 3.57 14.49
CA VAL A 302 -14.83 2.91 15.50
C VAL A 302 -13.38 3.28 15.23
N TYR A 303 -12.78 4.08 16.08
CA TYR A 303 -11.42 4.61 15.94
C TYR A 303 -10.44 4.00 16.95
N SER A 304 -10.92 3.08 17.80
CA SER A 304 -10.13 2.55 18.92
C SER A 304 -8.87 1.80 18.46
N VAL A 305 -7.71 2.25 18.94
CA VAL A 305 -6.42 1.57 18.74
C VAL A 305 -6.41 0.15 19.30
N ARG A 306 -7.32 -0.18 20.24
CA ARG A 306 -7.44 -1.54 20.76
C ARG A 306 -8.05 -2.48 19.74
N VAL A 307 -9.00 -2.00 18.91
CA VAL A 307 -9.58 -2.77 17.82
C VAL A 307 -8.51 -3.03 16.75
N ILE A 308 -7.75 -2.01 16.40
CA ILE A 308 -6.65 -2.12 15.42
C ILE A 308 -5.54 -3.03 15.96
N GLY A 309 -5.18 -2.88 17.23
CA GLY A 309 -4.23 -3.79 17.90
C GLY A 309 -4.73 -5.23 17.97
N GLY A 310 -6.02 -5.43 18.20
CA GLY A 310 -6.65 -6.75 18.11
C GLY A 310 -6.56 -7.36 16.71
N ALA A 311 -6.79 -6.57 15.67
CA ALA A 311 -6.61 -6.99 14.28
C ALA A 311 -5.14 -7.40 14.00
N ALA A 312 -4.19 -6.64 14.53
CA ALA A 312 -2.77 -6.95 14.43
C ALA A 312 -2.40 -8.28 15.09
N VAL A 313 -2.92 -8.54 16.28
CA VAL A 313 -2.71 -9.81 17.00
C VAL A 313 -3.33 -10.97 16.21
N ILE A 314 -4.54 -10.81 15.67
CA ILE A 314 -5.18 -11.83 14.83
C ILE A 314 -4.33 -12.11 13.58
N SER A 315 -3.79 -11.09 12.93
CA SER A 315 -2.90 -11.23 11.78
C SER A 315 -1.64 -12.04 12.11
N ILE A 316 -1.02 -11.76 13.28
CA ILE A 316 0.11 -12.55 13.79
C ILE A 316 -0.30 -14.02 14.01
N ILE A 317 -1.42 -14.27 14.64
CA ILE A 317 -1.92 -15.65 14.86
C ILE A 317 -2.14 -16.34 13.50
N CYS A 318 -2.81 -15.68 12.56
CA CYS A 318 -3.07 -16.20 11.22
C CYS A 318 -1.78 -16.54 10.45
N SER A 319 -0.68 -15.83 10.71
CA SER A 319 0.61 -16.08 10.05
C SER A 319 1.22 -17.45 10.42
N PHE A 320 0.84 -18.03 11.54
CA PHE A 320 1.28 -19.37 11.96
C PHE A 320 0.32 -20.48 11.56
N VAL A 321 -0.81 -20.17 10.91
CA VAL A 321 -1.79 -21.15 10.43
C VAL A 321 -1.38 -21.63 9.03
N GLY A 322 -0.73 -22.79 8.96
CA GLY A 322 -0.19 -23.35 7.73
C GLY A 322 -1.21 -23.52 6.59
N PRO A 323 -2.39 -24.14 6.84
CA PRO A 323 -3.42 -24.29 5.80
C PRO A 323 -3.91 -22.93 5.25
N LEU A 324 -3.98 -21.88 6.07
CA LEU A 324 -4.36 -20.54 5.61
C LEU A 324 -3.32 -19.98 4.63
N ALA A 325 -2.04 -20.03 4.98
CA ALA A 325 -0.97 -19.55 4.11
C ALA A 325 -0.89 -20.38 2.80
N ALA A 326 -1.07 -21.69 2.89
CA ALA A 326 -1.10 -22.57 1.74
C ALA A 326 -2.30 -22.29 0.81
N LEU A 327 -3.51 -22.10 1.37
CA LEU A 327 -4.70 -21.72 0.58
C LEU A 327 -4.53 -20.36 -0.12
N ILE A 328 -3.93 -19.38 0.54
CA ILE A 328 -3.64 -18.09 -0.10
C ILE A 328 -2.73 -18.27 -1.32
N GLN A 329 -1.77 -19.18 -1.26
CA GLN A 329 -0.86 -19.46 -2.39
C GLN A 329 -1.53 -20.18 -3.56
N THR A 330 -2.68 -20.83 -3.35
CA THR A 330 -3.45 -21.46 -4.43
C THR A 330 -4.36 -20.48 -5.18
N ILE A 331 -4.45 -19.22 -4.75
CA ILE A 331 -5.27 -18.23 -5.44
C ILE A 331 -4.70 -17.98 -6.84
N PRO A 332 -5.48 -18.20 -7.91
CA PRO A 332 -4.95 -18.13 -9.27
C PRO A 332 -4.78 -16.68 -9.75
N GLY A 333 -3.91 -16.49 -10.73
CA GLY A 333 -3.64 -15.20 -11.36
C GLY A 333 -4.89 -14.42 -11.76
N PRO A 334 -5.92 -15.01 -12.42
CA PRO A 334 -7.14 -14.29 -12.77
C PRO A 334 -7.90 -13.67 -11.60
N VAL A 335 -7.89 -14.31 -10.42
CA VAL A 335 -8.50 -13.74 -9.21
C VAL A 335 -7.66 -12.56 -8.71
N ILE A 336 -6.34 -12.74 -8.62
CA ILE A 336 -5.42 -11.69 -8.19
C ILE A 336 -5.48 -10.49 -9.15
N GLY A 337 -5.45 -10.74 -10.47
CA GLY A 337 -5.58 -9.68 -11.46
C GLY A 337 -6.92 -8.94 -11.37
N GLY A 338 -8.04 -9.67 -11.11
CA GLY A 338 -9.36 -9.07 -10.94
C GLY A 338 -9.42 -8.06 -9.79
N ILE A 339 -8.87 -8.39 -8.62
CA ILE A 339 -8.79 -7.44 -7.50
C ILE A 339 -7.75 -6.33 -7.76
N SER A 340 -6.65 -6.63 -8.47
CA SER A 340 -5.61 -5.66 -8.79
C SER A 340 -6.13 -4.53 -9.67
N PHE A 341 -7.01 -4.83 -10.64
CA PHE A 341 -7.64 -3.80 -11.46
C PHE A 341 -8.36 -2.75 -10.62
N LEU A 342 -9.13 -3.18 -9.63
CA LEU A 342 -9.81 -2.26 -8.73
C LEU A 342 -8.83 -1.53 -7.82
N LEU A 343 -7.92 -2.25 -7.16
CA LEU A 343 -6.98 -1.68 -6.18
C LEU A 343 -6.03 -0.67 -6.82
N TYR A 344 -5.41 -1.00 -7.96
CA TYR A 344 -4.52 -0.07 -8.65
C TYR A 344 -5.25 1.16 -9.19
N GLY A 345 -6.49 0.97 -9.68
CA GLY A 345 -7.35 2.09 -10.06
C GLY A 345 -7.69 3.00 -8.87
N MET A 346 -7.97 2.43 -7.69
CA MET A 346 -8.24 3.19 -6.47
C MET A 346 -7.00 3.96 -5.99
N ILE A 347 -5.80 3.40 -6.10
CA ILE A 347 -4.54 4.11 -5.80
C ILE A 347 -4.37 5.27 -6.79
N GLY A 348 -4.56 5.02 -8.09
CA GLY A 348 -4.51 6.07 -9.11
C GLY A 348 -5.45 7.23 -8.80
N THR A 349 -6.71 6.92 -8.46
CA THR A 349 -7.71 7.94 -8.09
C THR A 349 -7.39 8.63 -6.76
N SER A 350 -6.71 7.98 -5.82
CA SER A 350 -6.23 8.63 -4.59
C SER A 350 -5.22 9.73 -4.88
N GLY A 351 -4.33 9.53 -5.87
CA GLY A 351 -3.43 10.58 -6.36
C GLY A 351 -4.19 11.77 -6.96
N LEU A 352 -5.22 11.50 -7.79
CA LEU A 352 -6.08 12.56 -8.32
C LEU A 352 -6.83 13.30 -7.22
N ARG A 353 -7.26 12.60 -6.18
CA ARG A 353 -7.92 13.22 -5.02
C ARG A 353 -7.02 14.22 -4.31
N ILE A 354 -5.71 13.98 -4.22
CA ILE A 354 -4.76 14.94 -3.65
C ILE A 354 -4.83 16.28 -4.41
N LEU A 355 -4.93 16.25 -5.74
CA LEU A 355 -5.06 17.46 -6.56
C LEU A 355 -6.35 18.22 -6.27
N VAL A 356 -7.46 17.50 -6.15
CA VAL A 356 -8.79 18.07 -5.89
C VAL A 356 -8.89 18.63 -4.47
N ASP A 357 -8.46 17.86 -3.46
CA ASP A 357 -8.54 18.25 -2.04
C ASP A 357 -7.66 19.47 -1.69
N ASN A 358 -6.57 19.66 -2.45
CA ASN A 358 -5.67 20.82 -2.32
C ASN A 358 -6.01 21.95 -3.29
N HIS A 359 -7.13 21.87 -4.02
CA HIS A 359 -7.57 22.89 -4.96
C HIS A 359 -6.49 23.35 -5.94
N VAL A 360 -5.76 22.36 -6.54
CA VAL A 360 -4.69 22.67 -7.49
C VAL A 360 -5.27 23.42 -8.69
N ASP A 361 -4.80 24.66 -8.85
CA ASP A 361 -5.23 25.54 -9.92
C ASP A 361 -4.45 25.27 -11.22
N TYR A 362 -5.11 24.63 -12.18
CA TYR A 362 -4.55 24.31 -13.50
C TYR A 362 -4.62 25.45 -14.51
N SER A 363 -5.20 26.61 -14.16
CA SER A 363 -5.05 27.84 -14.95
C SER A 363 -3.61 28.37 -14.87
N LYS A 364 -2.88 28.00 -13.82
CA LYS A 364 -1.45 28.29 -13.70
C LYS A 364 -0.62 27.32 -14.54
N ASN A 365 0.11 27.85 -15.52
CA ASN A 365 0.93 27.07 -16.44
C ASN A 365 1.92 26.14 -15.72
N ARG A 366 2.52 26.61 -14.63
CA ARG A 366 3.47 25.81 -13.84
C ARG A 366 2.86 24.51 -13.31
N ASN A 367 1.62 24.55 -12.79
CA ASN A 367 0.96 23.38 -12.23
C ASN A 367 0.62 22.40 -13.36
N MET A 368 0.10 22.90 -14.47
CA MET A 368 -0.23 22.11 -15.64
C MET A 368 1.01 21.40 -16.22
N ILE A 369 2.10 22.15 -16.43
CA ILE A 369 3.35 21.60 -16.97
C ILE A 369 3.94 20.56 -16.02
N LEU A 370 4.01 20.88 -14.71
CA LEU A 370 4.55 19.97 -13.70
C LEU A 370 3.81 18.63 -13.68
N THR A 371 2.48 18.67 -13.58
CA THR A 371 1.63 17.48 -13.61
C THR A 371 1.80 16.69 -14.92
N SER A 372 1.82 17.37 -16.07
CA SER A 372 1.92 16.73 -17.38
C SER A 372 3.25 16.00 -17.56
N VAL A 373 4.36 16.64 -17.21
CA VAL A 373 5.69 16.04 -17.35
C VAL A 373 5.84 14.83 -16.45
N ILE A 374 5.33 14.90 -15.20
CA ILE A 374 5.38 13.78 -14.25
C ILE A 374 4.61 12.58 -14.79
N PHE A 375 3.36 12.76 -15.26
CA PHE A 375 2.58 11.65 -15.81
C PHE A 375 3.23 11.02 -17.04
N VAL A 376 3.71 11.86 -17.98
CA VAL A 376 4.35 11.34 -19.19
C VAL A 376 5.65 10.62 -18.85
N THR A 377 6.47 11.17 -17.95
CA THR A 377 7.71 10.50 -17.51
C THR A 377 7.42 9.13 -16.91
N GLY A 378 6.41 9.02 -16.04
CA GLY A 378 6.09 7.76 -15.37
C GLY A 378 5.50 6.70 -16.31
N LEU A 379 4.73 7.08 -17.32
CA LEU A 379 4.00 6.14 -18.19
C LEU A 379 4.69 5.88 -19.54
N SER A 380 5.68 6.68 -19.91
CA SER A 380 6.33 6.61 -21.25
C SER A 380 7.23 5.39 -21.45
N GLY A 381 7.60 4.68 -20.37
CA GLY A 381 8.61 3.63 -20.42
C GLY A 381 10.05 4.16 -20.57
N VAL A 382 10.26 5.48 -20.48
CA VAL A 382 11.61 6.08 -20.49
C VAL A 382 12.42 5.54 -19.33
N THR A 383 13.65 5.16 -19.62
CA THR A 383 14.61 4.66 -18.64
C THR A 383 15.87 5.50 -18.68
N LEU A 384 16.29 6.01 -17.53
CA LEU A 384 17.56 6.70 -17.33
C LEU A 384 18.56 5.72 -16.70
N SER A 385 19.57 5.32 -17.49
CA SER A 385 20.61 4.43 -17.00
C SER A 385 21.86 5.22 -16.60
N LEU A 386 22.29 5.05 -15.36
CA LEU A 386 23.49 5.65 -14.79
C LEU A 386 24.40 4.51 -14.29
N GLY A 387 25.26 4.01 -15.19
CA GLY A 387 26.01 2.78 -14.92
C GLY A 387 25.08 1.57 -14.79
N ASP A 388 25.18 0.84 -13.69
CA ASP A 388 24.33 -0.33 -13.41
C ASP A 388 22.95 0.04 -12.83
N VAL A 389 22.73 1.32 -12.50
CA VAL A 389 21.47 1.81 -11.96
C VAL A 389 20.55 2.25 -13.08
N SER A 390 19.37 1.67 -13.17
CA SER A 390 18.35 2.02 -14.16
C SER A 390 17.11 2.56 -13.43
N LEU A 391 16.78 3.81 -13.71
CA LEU A 391 15.63 4.52 -13.14
C LEU A 391 14.54 4.65 -14.21
N SER A 392 13.34 4.20 -13.90
CA SER A 392 12.18 4.24 -14.81
C SER A 392 10.88 4.48 -14.03
N GLY A 393 9.78 4.66 -14.78
CA GLY A 393 8.44 4.73 -14.24
C GLY A 393 8.28 5.78 -13.14
N MET A 394 7.54 5.43 -12.09
CA MET A 394 7.27 6.29 -10.94
C MET A 394 8.54 6.81 -10.25
N THR A 395 9.59 5.98 -10.16
CA THR A 395 10.86 6.35 -9.52
C THR A 395 11.52 7.53 -10.23
N LEU A 396 11.62 7.45 -11.56
CA LEU A 396 12.13 8.55 -12.38
C LEU A 396 11.20 9.78 -12.31
N ALA A 397 9.89 9.56 -12.40
CA ALA A 397 8.89 10.62 -12.30
C ALA A 397 8.96 11.39 -10.97
N ALA A 398 9.21 10.70 -9.84
CA ALA A 398 9.37 11.33 -8.53
C ALA A 398 10.61 12.23 -8.47
N ILE A 399 11.73 11.80 -9.05
CA ILE A 399 12.97 12.61 -9.14
C ILE A 399 12.72 13.84 -10.01
N VAL A 400 12.11 13.67 -11.18
CA VAL A 400 11.75 14.77 -12.09
C VAL A 400 10.81 15.76 -11.39
N ALA A 401 9.81 15.25 -10.65
CA ALA A 401 8.88 16.06 -9.86
C ALA A 401 9.60 16.98 -8.88
N MET A 402 10.56 16.42 -8.12
CA MET A 402 11.35 17.22 -7.17
C MET A 402 12.22 18.28 -7.85
N ILE A 403 12.97 17.88 -8.88
CA ILE A 403 13.87 18.80 -9.58
C ILE A 403 13.05 19.96 -10.17
N MET A 404 11.94 19.66 -10.85
CA MET A 404 11.08 20.69 -11.44
C MET A 404 10.45 21.58 -10.37
N SER A 405 10.00 21.02 -9.25
CA SER A 405 9.40 21.79 -8.14
C SER A 405 10.41 22.78 -7.56
N LEU A 406 11.64 22.32 -7.31
CA LEU A 406 12.72 23.17 -6.80
C LEU A 406 13.11 24.27 -7.80
N VAL A 407 13.23 23.93 -9.09
CA VAL A 407 13.52 24.91 -10.14
C VAL A 407 12.40 25.95 -10.23
N PHE A 408 11.13 25.52 -10.26
CA PHE A 408 9.99 26.45 -10.30
C PHE A 408 9.93 27.33 -9.05
N HIS A 409 10.22 26.78 -7.87
CA HIS A 409 10.30 27.57 -6.64
C HIS A 409 11.44 28.61 -6.71
N ALA A 410 12.61 28.26 -7.27
CA ALA A 410 13.71 29.19 -7.45
C ALA A 410 13.35 30.32 -8.46
N LEU A 411 12.68 29.97 -9.58
CA LEU A 411 12.20 30.95 -10.57
C LEU A 411 11.15 31.90 -9.98
N ASP A 412 10.23 31.39 -9.14
CA ASP A 412 9.25 32.22 -8.43
C ASP A 412 9.94 33.25 -7.51
N ARG A 413 10.94 32.80 -6.74
CA ARG A 413 11.72 33.71 -5.89
C ARG A 413 12.48 34.77 -6.69
N ALA A 414 12.94 34.41 -7.88
CA ALA A 414 13.61 35.31 -8.80
C ALA A 414 12.64 36.23 -9.59
N LYS A 415 11.31 36.04 -9.43
CA LYS A 415 10.24 36.74 -10.18
C LYS A 415 10.37 36.55 -11.70
N LEU A 416 10.77 35.36 -12.13
CA LEU A 416 10.94 34.98 -13.53
C LEU A 416 9.80 34.11 -14.07
N THR A 417 8.75 33.85 -13.28
CA THR A 417 7.58 33.08 -13.69
C THR A 417 6.50 33.98 -14.29
N ASN A 418 5.74 33.43 -15.25
CA ASN A 418 4.61 34.12 -15.89
C ASN A 418 3.32 34.06 -15.04
N ASP A 419 3.34 33.34 -13.92
CA ASP A 419 2.18 33.09 -13.05
C ASP A 419 2.12 34.11 -11.89
N ALA A 420 2.92 35.19 -11.93
CA ALA A 420 3.05 36.19 -10.87
C ALA A 420 1.92 37.26 -10.94
#